data_b66371c3992ae3148d3847a7c029602d
#
_entry.id   b66371c3992ae3148d3847a7c029602d
#
_cell.length_a   1.000
_cell.length_b   1.000
_cell.length_c   1.000
_cell.angle_alpha   90.00
_cell.angle_beta   90.00
_cell.angle_gamma   90.00
#
_symmetry.space_group_name_H-M   'P 1'
#
loop_
_entity.id
_entity.type
_entity.pdbx_description
1 polymer ?
#
loop_
_entity_poly.entity_id
_entity_poly.type
_entity_poly.pdbx_seq_one_letter_code
_entity_poly.pdbx_strand_id
1 'polypeptide(L)'
;MAFQFKMPDIGEGIAEGEIVKIDIKVGDTIQEDDILFEVQNDKSVEEIPSPVSGKVLEVRVQEGTVARVGDIIVVIDDGSGSAEAAAPAEAAAPAAVEAPVAPAAAPTPAAPAAPAQATGVPAASNPDKLVLAMPSVRQYAREKGVDITLVVPTGKGGRVTREDIDNFGGAPVASAAPAVEAAVASAPAAQVEAPAAPAAKAEPAKPFVGSAEREERVKLTPMRKAISKAMVNSKHTAPHVTLHDQVEVSKLWDHRKKFKDVAAAQGTKLTFLPYVVKALAVAMKKYPVLNASIDDATQEIVYKNYINIGIATDTDLGLFVPNIKDANTKSMFGIADEINALAAKAHEGKLTATDMGQGTITISNIGSVGGGWFTPVINYPEVAILGVGTIVREPVINENDEIVIGRNMKLSLSFDHRIVDGATAQKAMNELKRLLADPELLLMEA
;
A
#
# COMPACT_ATOMS: atom_id res chain seq x y z
N MET A 1 39.14 -26.97 4.44
CA MET A 1 38.80 -26.00 3.38
C MET A 1 37.83 -25.01 3.98
N ALA A 2 37.79 -23.76 3.49
CA ALA A 2 36.89 -22.76 4.05
C ALA A 2 35.45 -23.03 3.55
N PHE A 3 34.54 -23.31 4.48
CA PHE A 3 33.12 -23.42 4.25
C PHE A 3 32.54 -22.02 4.06
N GLN A 4 31.86 -21.78 2.94
CA GLN A 4 31.23 -20.49 2.66
C GLN A 4 29.76 -20.55 3.06
N PHE A 5 29.42 -19.93 4.19
CA PHE A 5 28.05 -19.83 4.65
C PHE A 5 27.32 -18.77 3.84
N LYS A 6 26.23 -19.20 3.19
CA LYS A 6 25.36 -18.34 2.37
C LYS A 6 24.07 -18.06 3.11
N MET A 7 23.50 -16.87 2.89
CA MET A 7 22.19 -16.50 3.41
C MET A 7 21.16 -17.58 3.05
N PRO A 8 20.58 -18.28 4.01
CA PRO A 8 19.53 -19.27 3.76
C PRO A 8 18.22 -18.61 3.35
N ASP A 9 17.30 -19.38 2.81
CA ASP A 9 15.93 -18.96 2.60
C ASP A 9 15.18 -19.07 3.93
N ILE A 10 14.82 -17.92 4.51
CA ILE A 10 14.13 -17.82 5.81
C ILE A 10 12.60 -17.92 5.70
N GLY A 11 12.07 -18.43 4.57
CA GLY A 11 10.66 -18.73 4.39
C GLY A 11 9.82 -17.62 3.76
N GLU A 12 8.63 -17.98 3.31
CA GLU A 12 7.61 -17.11 2.67
C GLU A 12 8.01 -16.36 1.40
N GLY A 13 9.10 -16.79 0.69
CA GLY A 13 9.46 -16.21 -0.62
C GLY A 13 10.09 -14.82 -0.54
N ILE A 14 10.68 -14.46 0.59
CA ILE A 14 11.40 -13.20 0.79
C ILE A 14 12.84 -13.40 0.33
N ALA A 15 13.25 -12.60 -0.67
CA ALA A 15 14.55 -12.71 -1.32
C ALA A 15 15.68 -11.94 -0.61
N GLU A 16 15.37 -11.14 0.44
CA GLU A 16 16.34 -10.28 1.14
C GLU A 16 15.95 -10.06 2.61
N GLY A 17 16.94 -9.95 3.51
CA GLY A 17 16.77 -9.68 4.94
C GLY A 17 17.85 -8.73 5.45
N GLU A 18 17.51 -7.88 6.41
CA GLU A 18 18.45 -6.95 7.07
C GLU A 18 19.11 -7.64 8.27
N ILE A 19 20.44 -7.61 8.34
CA ILE A 19 21.22 -8.16 9.45
C ILE A 19 21.20 -7.15 10.60
N VAL A 20 20.45 -7.48 11.66
CA VAL A 20 20.28 -6.59 12.83
C VAL A 20 21.45 -6.69 13.79
N LYS A 21 21.96 -7.91 13.98
CA LYS A 21 23.02 -8.18 14.95
C LYS A 21 23.91 -9.31 14.46
N ILE A 22 25.22 -9.20 14.77
CA ILE A 22 26.23 -10.20 14.45
C ILE A 22 26.85 -10.66 15.78
N ASP A 23 26.61 -11.93 16.14
CA ASP A 23 27.06 -12.50 17.42
C ASP A 23 28.46 -13.13 17.35
N ILE A 24 29.10 -13.12 16.17
CA ILE A 24 30.42 -13.71 15.92
C ILE A 24 31.46 -12.67 15.47
N LYS A 25 32.73 -12.96 15.74
CA LYS A 25 33.88 -12.16 15.29
C LYS A 25 34.88 -13.00 14.54
N VAL A 26 35.64 -12.36 13.66
CA VAL A 26 36.75 -13.01 12.96
C VAL A 26 37.74 -13.57 13.99
N GLY A 27 37.98 -14.88 13.91
CA GLY A 27 38.85 -15.62 14.80
C GLY A 27 38.13 -16.43 15.91
N ASP A 28 36.84 -16.26 16.09
CA ASP A 28 36.03 -17.02 17.04
C ASP A 28 35.90 -18.49 16.60
N THR A 29 35.82 -19.40 17.59
CA THR A 29 35.50 -20.81 17.34
C THR A 29 34.03 -21.04 17.65
N ILE A 30 33.27 -21.49 16.66
CA ILE A 30 31.83 -21.74 16.73
C ILE A 30 31.56 -23.25 16.67
N GLN A 31 30.46 -23.67 17.30
CA GLN A 31 29.94 -25.03 17.20
C GLN A 31 28.72 -25.06 16.25
N GLU A 32 28.37 -26.25 15.82
CA GLU A 32 27.12 -26.49 15.09
C GLU A 32 25.95 -26.05 15.97
N ASP A 33 24.97 -25.34 15.42
CA ASP A 33 23.82 -24.70 16.08
C ASP A 33 24.12 -23.41 16.88
N ASP A 34 25.36 -22.92 16.94
CA ASP A 34 25.62 -21.58 17.51
C ASP A 34 25.01 -20.48 16.63
N ILE A 35 24.42 -19.48 17.27
CA ILE A 35 23.79 -18.35 16.55
C ILE A 35 24.90 -17.49 15.92
N LEU A 36 24.84 -17.31 14.60
CA LEU A 36 25.79 -16.49 13.86
C LEU A 36 25.36 -15.03 13.77
N PHE A 37 24.09 -14.79 13.50
CA PHE A 37 23.50 -13.46 13.35
C PHE A 37 21.98 -13.50 13.43
N GLU A 38 21.40 -12.34 13.76
CA GLU A 38 19.96 -12.10 13.75
C GLU A 38 19.59 -11.36 12.46
N VAL A 39 18.60 -11.88 11.73
CA VAL A 39 18.10 -11.30 10.49
C VAL A 39 16.67 -10.83 10.69
N GLN A 40 16.42 -9.57 10.40
CA GLN A 40 15.08 -9.00 10.40
C GLN A 40 14.51 -9.05 8.98
N ASN A 41 13.34 -9.63 8.84
CA ASN A 41 12.49 -9.47 7.68
C ASN A 41 11.29 -8.57 8.02
N ASP A 42 10.39 -8.33 7.06
CA ASP A 42 9.23 -7.42 7.20
C ASP A 42 8.33 -7.70 8.43
N LYS A 43 8.38 -8.88 9.03
CA LYS A 43 7.43 -9.30 10.07
C LYS A 43 8.04 -9.93 11.33
N SER A 44 9.28 -10.39 11.28
CA SER A 44 9.94 -11.10 12.38
C SER A 44 11.45 -10.92 12.35
N VAL A 45 12.07 -11.14 13.51
CA VAL A 45 13.53 -11.30 13.65
C VAL A 45 13.79 -12.78 13.83
N GLU A 46 14.64 -13.35 13.01
CA GLU A 46 15.02 -14.76 13.05
C GLU A 46 16.51 -14.91 13.33
N GLU A 47 16.83 -15.84 14.23
CA GLU A 47 18.19 -16.22 14.57
C GLU A 47 18.69 -17.28 13.60
N ILE A 48 19.84 -17.06 12.99
CA ILE A 48 20.42 -17.99 12.00
C ILE A 48 21.58 -18.77 12.65
N PRO A 49 21.39 -20.10 12.87
CA PRO A 49 22.42 -20.95 13.46
C PRO A 49 23.47 -21.39 12.44
N SER A 50 24.66 -21.76 12.94
CA SER A 50 25.73 -22.33 12.13
C SER A 50 25.45 -23.79 11.78
N PRO A 51 25.55 -24.17 10.50
CA PRO A 51 25.41 -25.58 10.10
C PRO A 51 26.70 -26.39 10.27
N VAL A 52 27.79 -25.77 10.70
CA VAL A 52 29.11 -26.43 10.86
C VAL A 52 29.86 -25.87 12.06
N SER A 53 30.66 -26.73 12.70
CA SER A 53 31.62 -26.29 13.73
C SER A 53 32.94 -25.91 13.06
N GLY A 54 33.55 -24.80 13.50
CA GLY A 54 34.80 -24.37 12.90
C GLY A 54 35.27 -23.01 13.43
N LYS A 55 36.30 -22.48 12.82
CA LYS A 55 36.85 -21.17 13.12
C LYS A 55 36.44 -20.16 12.09
N VAL A 56 35.90 -19.00 12.53
CA VAL A 56 35.49 -17.91 11.64
C VAL A 56 36.73 -17.26 11.02
N LEU A 57 36.85 -17.34 9.70
CA LEU A 57 37.96 -16.74 8.95
C LEU A 57 37.65 -15.31 8.51
N GLU A 58 36.44 -15.07 8.02
CA GLU A 58 36.04 -13.79 7.47
C GLU A 58 34.54 -13.58 7.66
N VAL A 59 34.12 -12.38 8.07
CA VAL A 59 32.73 -11.91 8.08
C VAL A 59 32.62 -10.84 7.01
N ARG A 60 31.75 -11.03 6.01
CA ARG A 60 31.64 -10.18 4.81
C ARG A 60 30.51 -9.16 4.89
N VAL A 61 29.76 -9.15 5.97
CA VAL A 61 28.60 -8.28 6.17
C VAL A 61 28.80 -7.47 7.45
N GLN A 62 28.09 -6.35 7.53
CA GLN A 62 28.05 -5.48 8.71
C GLN A 62 26.61 -5.37 9.22
N GLU A 63 26.43 -5.02 10.50
CA GLU A 63 25.11 -4.72 11.06
C GLU A 63 24.43 -3.59 10.25
N GLY A 64 23.13 -3.75 9.98
CA GLY A 64 22.35 -2.85 9.12
C GLY A 64 22.51 -3.10 7.62
N THR A 65 23.21 -4.17 7.20
CA THR A 65 23.33 -4.51 5.78
C THR A 65 22.20 -5.43 5.33
N VAL A 66 21.58 -5.13 4.20
CA VAL A 66 20.59 -6.00 3.56
C VAL A 66 21.29 -7.06 2.74
N ALA A 67 21.17 -8.34 3.14
CA ALA A 67 21.73 -9.50 2.44
C ALA A 67 20.63 -10.24 1.66
N ARG A 68 20.97 -10.76 0.49
CA ARG A 68 20.06 -11.56 -0.34
C ARG A 68 20.30 -13.05 -0.13
N VAL A 69 19.23 -13.82 -0.30
CA VAL A 69 19.34 -15.28 -0.30
C VAL A 69 20.40 -15.75 -1.31
N GLY A 70 21.39 -16.48 -0.79
CA GLY A 70 22.54 -16.96 -1.58
C GLY A 70 23.80 -16.11 -1.49
N ASP A 71 23.77 -14.91 -0.89
CA ASP A 71 24.97 -14.09 -0.65
C ASP A 71 25.87 -14.75 0.40
N ILE A 72 27.20 -14.69 0.20
CA ILE A 72 28.17 -15.25 1.12
C ILE A 72 28.35 -14.27 2.30
N ILE A 73 27.97 -14.70 3.50
CA ILE A 73 27.96 -13.85 4.70
C ILE A 73 29.19 -14.11 5.55
N VAL A 74 29.53 -15.40 5.78
CA VAL A 74 30.63 -15.82 6.65
C VAL A 74 31.45 -16.92 5.98
N VAL A 75 32.75 -16.91 6.22
CA VAL A 75 33.67 -17.97 5.79
C VAL A 75 34.23 -18.64 7.04
N ILE A 76 33.98 -19.96 7.17
CA ILE A 76 34.32 -20.77 8.35
C ILE A 76 35.34 -21.84 7.93
N ASP A 77 36.40 -22.06 8.69
CA ASP A 77 37.32 -23.17 8.50
C ASP A 77 36.86 -24.37 9.36
N ASP A 78 36.24 -25.35 8.74
CA ASP A 78 35.70 -26.55 9.38
C ASP A 78 36.72 -27.66 9.59
N GLY A 79 37.97 -27.43 9.17
CA GLY A 79 39.06 -28.42 9.33
C GLY A 79 38.90 -29.70 8.51
N SER A 80 37.83 -29.85 7.72
CA SER A 80 37.55 -31.02 6.88
C SER A 80 37.98 -30.79 5.41
N GLY A 81 38.95 -31.54 4.96
CA GLY A 81 39.32 -31.56 3.54
C GLY A 81 38.44 -32.55 2.79
N SER A 82 37.30 -32.17 2.27
CA SER A 82 36.64 -32.83 1.11
C SER A 82 35.40 -32.07 0.66
N ALA A 83 35.25 -31.91 -0.65
CA ALA A 83 34.10 -31.33 -1.32
C ALA A 83 32.94 -32.34 -1.34
N GLU A 84 31.73 -31.91 -1.09
CA GLU A 84 30.57 -32.23 -1.91
C GLU A 84 29.28 -31.67 -1.32
N ALA A 85 28.43 -31.20 -2.20
CA ALA A 85 27.16 -30.61 -1.88
C ALA A 85 26.19 -31.60 -1.20
N ALA A 86 25.57 -31.21 -0.07
CA ALA A 86 24.45 -31.96 0.49
C ALA A 86 23.21 -31.10 0.53
N ALA A 87 22.15 -31.67 -0.01
CA ALA A 87 20.80 -31.16 -0.04
C ALA A 87 20.11 -31.26 1.35
N PRO A 88 19.00 -30.53 1.57
CA PRO A 88 18.47 -30.26 2.89
C PRO A 88 17.80 -31.47 3.54
N ALA A 89 18.07 -31.67 4.82
CA ALA A 89 17.39 -32.62 5.69
C ALA A 89 16.18 -31.95 6.38
N GLU A 90 15.11 -32.68 6.35
CA GLU A 90 13.78 -32.46 6.90
C GLU A 90 13.79 -32.39 8.44
N ALA A 91 13.25 -31.34 9.01
CA ALA A 91 13.17 -31.16 10.46
C ALA A 91 11.99 -31.91 11.05
N ALA A 92 12.29 -32.76 12.04
CA ALA A 92 11.32 -33.47 12.87
C ALA A 92 10.72 -32.54 13.95
N ALA A 93 9.41 -32.66 14.15
CA ALA A 93 8.64 -31.98 15.17
C ALA A 93 8.89 -32.56 16.58
N PRO A 94 8.83 -31.75 17.64
CA PRO A 94 8.69 -32.25 18.99
C PRO A 94 7.23 -32.24 19.47
N ALA A 95 6.98 -33.21 20.35
CA ALA A 95 5.72 -33.72 20.84
C ALA A 95 4.90 -32.77 21.73
N ALA A 96 3.61 -33.11 21.76
CA ALA A 96 2.51 -32.54 22.51
C ALA A 96 2.62 -32.59 24.02
N VAL A 97 1.99 -31.64 24.69
CA VAL A 97 1.42 -31.81 26.03
C VAL A 97 0.00 -31.23 26.08
N GLU A 98 -0.90 -32.14 26.30
CA GLU A 98 -2.21 -32.20 26.98
C GLU A 98 -3.13 -30.98 27.10
N ALA A 99 -4.35 -31.23 26.60
CA ALA A 99 -5.59 -30.47 26.79
C ALA A 99 -6.24 -30.76 28.18
N PRO A 100 -7.29 -29.98 28.53
CA PRO A 100 -8.55 -30.67 28.75
C PRO A 100 -9.83 -30.00 28.21
N VAL A 101 -10.63 -30.88 27.61
CA VAL A 101 -12.10 -31.12 27.71
C VAL A 101 -13.09 -30.04 27.26
N ALA A 102 -13.87 -30.47 26.25
CA ALA A 102 -15.16 -29.93 25.78
C ALA A 102 -16.34 -30.29 26.70
N PRO A 103 -17.56 -29.75 26.43
CA PRO A 103 -18.60 -30.59 25.84
C PRO A 103 -19.46 -29.93 24.72
N ALA A 104 -19.74 -30.70 23.68
CA ALA A 104 -20.99 -31.29 23.16
C ALA A 104 -22.17 -30.32 22.92
N ALA A 105 -22.89 -30.28 21.83
CA ALA A 105 -23.55 -31.29 21.02
C ALA A 105 -24.15 -30.71 19.73
N ALA A 106 -24.32 -31.56 18.74
CA ALA A 106 -24.95 -31.41 17.43
C ALA A 106 -26.48 -31.25 17.50
N PRO A 107 -27.27 -31.10 16.41
CA PRO A 107 -27.29 -32.03 15.29
C PRO A 107 -27.49 -31.46 13.87
N THR A 108 -27.13 -32.29 12.91
CA THR A 108 -27.47 -32.24 11.48
C THR A 108 -28.95 -32.56 11.23
N PRO A 109 -29.52 -32.17 10.05
CA PRO A 109 -29.99 -33.22 9.16
C PRO A 109 -29.68 -33.03 7.64
N ALA A 110 -29.32 -34.19 7.07
CA ALA A 110 -29.77 -34.87 5.86
C ALA A 110 -29.80 -34.12 4.50
N ALA A 111 -29.06 -34.74 3.58
CA ALA A 111 -29.22 -34.63 2.13
C ALA A 111 -30.50 -35.31 1.63
N PRO A 112 -30.90 -35.03 0.38
CA PRO A 112 -30.94 -36.15 -0.55
C PRO A 112 -30.43 -35.89 -1.98
N ALA A 113 -29.84 -36.96 -2.52
CA ALA A 113 -29.93 -37.57 -3.85
C ALA A 113 -29.54 -36.79 -5.13
N ALA A 114 -28.58 -37.37 -5.79
CA ALA A 114 -28.38 -37.28 -7.23
C ALA A 114 -29.52 -37.95 -8.02
N PRO A 115 -29.69 -37.67 -9.33
CA PRO A 115 -28.98 -38.48 -10.29
C PRO A 115 -28.62 -37.81 -11.64
N ALA A 116 -27.90 -38.56 -12.39
CA ALA A 116 -27.84 -38.77 -13.83
C ALA A 116 -26.64 -38.22 -14.59
N GLN A 117 -25.94 -39.20 -15.09
CA GLN A 117 -24.96 -39.20 -16.16
C GLN A 117 -25.50 -38.58 -17.45
N ALA A 118 -24.69 -37.81 -18.12
CA ALA A 118 -24.78 -37.63 -19.57
C ALA A 118 -23.38 -37.69 -20.18
N THR A 119 -23.28 -38.63 -21.06
CA THR A 119 -22.15 -39.06 -21.88
C THR A 119 -21.62 -37.96 -22.78
N GLY A 120 -20.30 -38.00 -22.98
CA GLY A 120 -19.44 -37.06 -23.60
C GLY A 120 -19.63 -36.69 -25.06
N VAL A 121 -18.98 -35.61 -25.42
CA VAL A 121 -18.44 -35.33 -26.76
C VAL A 121 -17.14 -34.53 -26.55
N PRO A 122 -16.05 -34.79 -27.29
CA PRO A 122 -14.81 -34.03 -27.10
C PRO A 122 -14.96 -32.63 -27.66
N ALA A 123 -14.86 -31.64 -26.80
CA ALA A 123 -14.84 -30.24 -27.20
C ALA A 123 -13.41 -29.82 -27.58
N ALA A 124 -13.30 -29.20 -28.75
CA ALA A 124 -12.09 -28.64 -29.32
C ALA A 124 -11.42 -27.61 -28.37
N SER A 125 -10.10 -27.63 -28.37
CA SER A 125 -9.24 -26.69 -27.63
C SER A 125 -9.54 -25.25 -27.98
N ASN A 126 -9.89 -24.44 -26.98
CA ASN A 126 -10.07 -23.01 -27.11
C ASN A 126 -8.95 -22.30 -26.35
N PRO A 127 -8.01 -21.61 -27.03
CA PRO A 127 -6.82 -21.03 -26.41
C PRO A 127 -7.12 -19.90 -25.39
N ASP A 128 -8.33 -19.37 -25.36
CA ASP A 128 -8.75 -18.27 -24.47
C ASP A 128 -9.46 -18.74 -23.20
N LYS A 129 -9.52 -20.05 -22.92
CA LYS A 129 -10.20 -20.55 -21.74
C LYS A 129 -9.34 -20.37 -20.49
N LEU A 130 -9.74 -19.47 -19.60
CA LEU A 130 -9.09 -19.25 -18.31
C LEU A 130 -9.30 -20.46 -17.42
N VAL A 131 -8.26 -21.32 -17.28
CA VAL A 131 -8.29 -22.51 -16.42
C VAL A 131 -7.92 -22.12 -14.99
N LEU A 132 -8.80 -22.37 -14.05
CA LEU A 132 -8.54 -22.17 -12.62
C LEU A 132 -7.71 -23.33 -12.08
N ALA A 133 -6.40 -23.11 -11.85
CA ALA A 133 -5.50 -24.09 -11.25
C ALA A 133 -4.45 -23.39 -10.41
N MET A 134 -3.99 -24.04 -9.33
CA MET A 134 -2.89 -23.54 -8.50
C MET A 134 -1.57 -23.55 -9.27
N PRO A 135 -0.59 -22.67 -8.96
CA PRO A 135 0.70 -22.63 -9.63
C PRO A 135 1.43 -23.97 -9.63
N SER A 136 1.40 -24.71 -8.51
CA SER A 136 2.01 -26.05 -8.38
C SER A 136 1.33 -27.12 -9.27
N VAL A 137 0.04 -26.97 -9.55
CA VAL A 137 -0.71 -27.89 -10.44
C VAL A 137 -0.36 -27.57 -11.91
N ARG A 138 -0.17 -26.31 -12.25
CA ARG A 138 0.28 -25.91 -13.60
C ARG A 138 1.70 -26.37 -13.88
N GLN A 139 2.59 -26.33 -12.88
CA GLN A 139 3.94 -26.86 -13.00
C GLN A 139 3.92 -28.37 -13.19
N TYR A 140 3.13 -29.11 -12.41
CA TYR A 140 2.97 -30.55 -12.51
C TYR A 140 2.40 -30.99 -13.87
N ALA A 141 1.45 -30.24 -14.44
CA ALA A 141 0.94 -30.49 -15.78
C ALA A 141 2.03 -30.36 -16.85
N ARG A 142 2.93 -29.32 -16.71
CA ARG A 142 4.08 -29.15 -17.62
C ARG A 142 5.10 -30.29 -17.48
N GLU A 143 5.40 -30.74 -16.28
CA GLU A 143 6.31 -31.86 -16.01
C GLU A 143 5.78 -33.18 -16.61
N LYS A 144 4.46 -33.36 -16.59
CA LYS A 144 3.79 -34.52 -17.21
C LYS A 144 3.50 -34.38 -18.71
N GLY A 145 3.75 -33.22 -19.31
CA GLY A 145 3.45 -32.91 -20.70
C GLY A 145 1.96 -32.89 -21.04
N VAL A 146 1.11 -32.58 -20.05
CA VAL A 146 -0.35 -32.56 -20.19
C VAL A 146 -0.80 -31.11 -20.38
N ASP A 147 -1.60 -30.84 -21.43
CA ASP A 147 -2.22 -29.53 -21.63
C ASP A 147 -3.39 -29.37 -20.65
N ILE A 148 -3.17 -28.46 -19.68
CA ILE A 148 -4.15 -28.20 -18.61
C ILE A 148 -5.50 -27.67 -19.12
N THR A 149 -5.55 -27.13 -20.33
CA THR A 149 -6.81 -26.62 -20.96
C THR A 149 -7.75 -27.75 -21.37
N LEU A 150 -7.21 -28.96 -21.55
CA LEU A 150 -7.96 -30.16 -21.93
C LEU A 150 -8.41 -30.98 -20.74
N VAL A 151 -7.92 -30.69 -19.54
CA VAL A 151 -8.23 -31.42 -18.30
C VAL A 151 -9.57 -30.95 -17.75
N VAL A 152 -10.46 -31.91 -17.44
CA VAL A 152 -11.76 -31.61 -16.81
C VAL A 152 -11.54 -31.33 -15.32
N PRO A 153 -11.88 -30.15 -14.81
CA PRO A 153 -11.65 -29.79 -13.41
C PRO A 153 -12.66 -30.47 -12.49
N THR A 154 -12.21 -31.22 -11.48
CA THR A 154 -13.07 -31.84 -10.44
C THR A 154 -12.95 -31.16 -9.07
N GLY A 155 -11.99 -30.26 -8.87
CA GLY A 155 -11.77 -29.57 -7.61
C GLY A 155 -12.83 -28.53 -7.26
N LYS A 156 -12.91 -28.18 -5.97
CA LYS A 156 -13.87 -27.22 -5.40
C LYS A 156 -13.83 -25.88 -6.14
N GLY A 157 -14.96 -25.45 -6.69
CA GLY A 157 -15.05 -24.20 -7.46
C GLY A 157 -14.52 -24.30 -8.89
N GLY A 158 -14.50 -25.51 -9.51
CA GLY A 158 -14.07 -25.70 -10.90
C GLY A 158 -12.56 -25.59 -11.10
N ARG A 159 -11.76 -25.91 -10.08
CA ARG A 159 -10.28 -25.90 -10.16
C ARG A 159 -9.76 -27.26 -10.60
N VAL A 160 -8.71 -27.24 -11.43
CA VAL A 160 -7.96 -28.44 -11.79
C VAL A 160 -7.06 -28.85 -10.63
N THR A 161 -7.10 -30.13 -10.24
CA THR A 161 -6.27 -30.74 -9.20
C THR A 161 -5.15 -31.57 -9.82
N ARG A 162 -4.20 -32.07 -8.99
CA ARG A 162 -3.16 -33.01 -9.46
C ARG A 162 -3.75 -34.35 -9.90
N GLU A 163 -4.79 -34.82 -9.21
CA GLU A 163 -5.49 -36.05 -9.53
C GLU A 163 -6.18 -35.98 -10.90
N ASP A 164 -6.66 -34.81 -11.31
CA ASP A 164 -7.25 -34.59 -12.63
C ASP A 164 -6.20 -34.73 -13.74
N ILE A 165 -4.95 -34.33 -13.49
CA ILE A 165 -3.82 -34.46 -14.42
C ILE A 165 -3.37 -35.92 -14.51
N ASP A 166 -3.32 -36.62 -13.39
CA ASP A 166 -2.94 -38.05 -13.34
C ASP A 166 -3.99 -38.95 -13.99
N ASN A 167 -5.28 -38.61 -13.89
CA ASN A 167 -6.40 -39.31 -14.49
C ASN A 167 -6.68 -38.92 -15.95
N PHE A 168 -5.92 -37.96 -16.50
CA PHE A 168 -6.04 -37.54 -17.89
C PHE A 168 -5.47 -38.62 -18.83
N GLY A 169 -6.33 -39.52 -19.30
CA GLY A 169 -6.01 -40.62 -20.21
C GLY A 169 -5.78 -40.22 -21.67
N GLY A 170 -5.39 -38.98 -21.94
CA GLY A 170 -5.08 -38.49 -23.27
C GLY A 170 -3.68 -38.87 -23.71
N ALA A 171 -3.53 -39.52 -24.86
CA ALA A 171 -2.26 -39.88 -25.47
C ALA A 171 -1.38 -38.64 -25.74
N PRO A 172 -0.05 -38.77 -25.69
CA PRO A 172 0.85 -37.67 -25.99
C PRO A 172 0.68 -37.22 -27.43
N VAL A 173 0.39 -35.96 -27.66
CA VAL A 173 0.31 -35.37 -28.99
C VAL A 173 1.73 -35.23 -29.53
N ALA A 174 2.09 -36.15 -30.42
CA ALA A 174 3.27 -36.01 -31.25
C ALA A 174 3.07 -34.82 -32.21
N SER A 175 4.05 -33.95 -32.24
CA SER A 175 4.21 -32.84 -33.18
C SER A 175 3.98 -33.29 -34.62
N ALA A 176 2.96 -32.75 -35.27
CA ALA A 176 2.84 -32.80 -36.72
C ALA A 176 2.80 -31.37 -37.25
N ALA A 177 3.85 -30.98 -37.93
CA ALA A 177 3.92 -29.77 -38.74
C ALA A 177 3.16 -29.99 -40.05
N PRO A 178 2.47 -28.98 -40.59
CA PRO A 178 2.23 -28.90 -42.02
C PRO A 178 3.20 -27.93 -42.68
N ALA A 179 3.90 -28.47 -43.65
CA ALA A 179 4.67 -27.71 -44.61
C ALA A 179 3.73 -26.97 -45.58
N VAL A 180 4.02 -25.72 -45.85
CA VAL A 180 3.73 -25.08 -47.13
C VAL A 180 4.89 -24.17 -47.48
N GLU A 181 5.25 -24.32 -48.72
CA GLU A 181 6.39 -23.89 -49.49
C GLU A 181 6.41 -22.42 -49.87
N ALA A 182 7.58 -21.89 -49.93
CA ALA A 182 8.28 -21.05 -50.90
C ALA A 182 8.23 -19.53 -50.68
N ALA A 183 9.36 -18.92 -50.47
CA ALA A 183 10.34 -18.46 -51.43
C ALA A 183 11.41 -17.54 -50.80
N VAL A 184 12.63 -17.98 -50.98
CA VAL A 184 13.91 -17.30 -51.16
C VAL A 184 14.08 -15.80 -50.81
N ALA A 185 14.98 -15.51 -49.85
CA ALA A 185 16.16 -14.66 -50.11
C ALA A 185 17.19 -14.77 -48.99
N SER A 186 18.38 -15.13 -49.39
CA SER A 186 19.60 -15.31 -48.63
C SER A 186 20.22 -14.01 -48.12
N ALA A 187 20.77 -14.03 -46.91
CA ALA A 187 22.01 -13.33 -46.56
C ALA A 187 22.48 -13.70 -45.12
N PRO A 188 23.75 -13.49 -44.76
CA PRO A 188 24.57 -14.54 -44.18
C PRO A 188 24.78 -14.42 -42.65
N ALA A 189 25.32 -15.52 -42.11
CA ALA A 189 25.72 -15.71 -40.72
C ALA A 189 26.67 -14.62 -40.20
N ALA A 190 26.37 -14.09 -39.04
CA ALA A 190 27.28 -13.30 -38.22
C ALA A 190 27.43 -13.92 -36.83
N GLN A 191 28.66 -14.01 -36.45
CA GLN A 191 29.31 -14.69 -35.35
C GLN A 191 28.79 -14.31 -33.97
N VAL A 192 28.84 -15.28 -33.08
CA VAL A 192 28.70 -15.16 -31.62
C VAL A 192 29.92 -14.42 -31.07
N GLU A 193 29.72 -13.29 -30.41
CA GLU A 193 30.76 -12.64 -29.62
C GLU A 193 30.19 -12.33 -28.21
N ALA A 194 30.95 -12.73 -27.19
CA ALA A 194 30.69 -12.60 -25.76
C ALA A 194 31.22 -11.24 -25.25
N PRO A 195 31.19 -10.97 -23.93
CA PRO A 195 30.08 -10.50 -23.09
C PRO A 195 30.03 -8.96 -22.94
N ALA A 196 28.88 -8.41 -22.87
CA ALA A 196 28.64 -6.99 -22.77
C ALA A 196 29.04 -6.40 -21.40
N ALA A 197 29.70 -5.25 -21.48
CA ALA A 197 30.06 -4.35 -20.40
C ALA A 197 28.82 -3.76 -19.67
N PRO A 198 28.99 -3.13 -18.49
CA PRO A 198 27.88 -2.75 -17.62
C PRO A 198 26.94 -1.73 -18.26
N ALA A 199 25.66 -1.96 -18.06
CA ALA A 199 24.57 -1.14 -18.57
C ALA A 199 24.77 0.34 -18.27
N ALA A 200 24.92 1.15 -19.29
CA ALA A 200 24.84 2.61 -19.22
C ALA A 200 23.46 3.01 -18.66
N LYS A 201 23.46 3.95 -17.71
CA LYS A 201 22.24 4.59 -17.23
C LYS A 201 21.40 5.01 -18.43
N ALA A 202 20.16 4.50 -18.50
CA ALA A 202 19.21 4.92 -19.51
C ALA A 202 19.06 6.43 -19.47
N GLU A 203 19.45 7.11 -20.54
CA GLU A 203 19.08 8.53 -20.72
C GLU A 203 17.56 8.64 -20.68
N PRO A 204 16.99 9.66 -20.01
CA PRO A 204 15.57 9.88 -20.03
C PRO A 204 15.10 9.99 -21.48
N ALA A 205 14.08 9.19 -21.83
CA ALA A 205 13.49 9.20 -23.16
C ALA A 205 13.20 10.63 -23.58
N LYS A 206 13.77 11.07 -24.72
CA LYS A 206 13.51 12.40 -25.27
C LYS A 206 12.02 12.50 -25.51
N PRO A 207 11.34 13.55 -25.00
CA PRO A 207 9.91 13.70 -25.22
C PRO A 207 9.63 13.76 -26.73
N PHE A 208 8.58 13.08 -27.16
CA PHE A 208 8.09 13.14 -28.55
C PHE A 208 7.84 14.59 -28.92
N VAL A 209 8.63 15.12 -29.85
CA VAL A 209 8.49 16.49 -30.35
C VAL A 209 7.51 16.43 -31.52
N GLY A 210 6.25 16.79 -31.26
CA GLY A 210 5.28 17.02 -32.30
C GLY A 210 5.67 18.20 -33.21
N SER A 211 4.92 18.43 -34.29
CA SER A 211 5.19 19.52 -35.23
C SER A 211 5.14 20.87 -34.50
N ALA A 212 6.20 21.66 -34.58
CA ALA A 212 6.36 22.95 -33.88
C ALA A 212 5.24 23.98 -34.18
N GLU A 213 4.50 23.79 -35.25
CA GLU A 213 3.37 24.64 -35.67
C GLU A 213 2.07 24.41 -34.88
N ARG A 214 1.95 23.28 -34.14
CA ARG A 214 0.74 22.92 -33.37
C ARG A 214 0.95 22.90 -31.86
N GLU A 215 2.15 23.20 -31.39
CA GLU A 215 2.53 23.14 -30.00
C GLU A 215 2.98 24.52 -29.50
N GLU A 216 2.34 25.01 -28.46
CA GLU A 216 2.78 26.17 -27.71
C GLU A 216 3.64 25.74 -26.52
N ARG A 217 4.86 26.27 -26.40
CA ARG A 217 5.78 26.00 -25.31
C ARG A 217 5.86 27.18 -24.35
N VAL A 218 5.23 27.00 -23.17
CA VAL A 218 5.24 27.99 -22.10
C VAL A 218 6.20 27.55 -20.99
N LYS A 219 7.09 28.45 -20.58
CA LYS A 219 8.01 28.19 -19.45
C LYS A 219 7.24 28.20 -18.14
N LEU A 220 7.50 27.21 -17.27
CA LEU A 220 6.94 27.17 -15.92
C LEU A 220 7.38 28.41 -15.13
N THR A 221 6.43 29.04 -14.44
CA THR A 221 6.71 30.10 -13.48
C THR A 221 7.52 29.56 -12.29
N PRO A 222 8.27 30.41 -11.56
CA PRO A 222 9.00 29.96 -10.36
C PRO A 222 8.12 29.25 -9.35
N MET A 223 6.91 29.76 -9.10
CA MET A 223 5.89 29.15 -8.23
C MET A 223 5.53 27.76 -8.72
N ARG A 224 5.17 27.59 -10.01
CA ARG A 224 4.80 26.28 -10.56
C ARG A 224 5.93 25.26 -10.50
N LYS A 225 7.18 25.71 -10.64
CA LYS A 225 8.37 24.85 -10.43
C LYS A 225 8.48 24.37 -8.99
N ALA A 226 8.26 25.26 -8.01
CA ALA A 226 8.28 24.91 -6.60
C ALA A 226 7.18 23.90 -6.25
N ILE A 227 5.94 24.13 -6.70
CA ILE A 227 4.82 23.19 -6.53
C ILE A 227 5.14 21.83 -7.17
N SER A 228 5.65 21.82 -8.41
CA SER A 228 6.02 20.59 -9.11
C SER A 228 7.04 19.78 -8.30
N LYS A 229 8.10 20.44 -7.81
CA LYS A 229 9.12 19.80 -6.98
C LYS A 229 8.53 19.23 -5.68
N ALA A 230 7.67 19.99 -4.98
CA ALA A 230 7.03 19.55 -3.74
C ALA A 230 6.11 18.33 -3.96
N MET A 231 5.29 18.34 -5.03
CA MET A 231 4.39 17.21 -5.34
C MET A 231 5.14 15.94 -5.75
N VAL A 232 6.19 16.07 -6.55
CA VAL A 232 7.05 14.94 -6.94
C VAL A 232 7.74 14.37 -5.70
N ASN A 233 8.32 15.24 -4.85
CA ASN A 233 8.96 14.82 -3.60
C ASN A 233 7.98 14.05 -2.69
N SER A 234 6.77 14.59 -2.46
CA SER A 234 5.75 13.94 -1.64
C SER A 234 5.39 12.55 -2.17
N LYS A 235 5.19 12.42 -3.48
CA LYS A 235 4.82 11.13 -4.10
C LYS A 235 5.92 10.09 -4.08
N HIS A 236 7.17 10.49 -4.13
CA HIS A 236 8.31 9.56 -4.07
C HIS A 236 8.71 9.20 -2.64
N THR A 237 8.47 10.10 -1.67
CA THR A 237 8.91 9.89 -0.28
C THR A 237 7.83 9.21 0.56
N ALA A 238 6.57 9.60 0.41
CA ALA A 238 5.46 9.05 1.19
C ALA A 238 4.65 8.04 0.37
N PRO A 239 4.62 6.73 0.73
CA PRO A 239 3.72 5.76 0.13
C PRO A 239 2.27 6.10 0.48
N HIS A 240 1.53 6.67 -0.49
CA HIS A 240 0.15 7.11 -0.27
C HIS A 240 -0.84 5.94 -0.34
N VAL A 241 -1.64 5.80 0.71
CA VAL A 241 -2.91 5.04 0.68
C VAL A 241 -4.06 6.02 0.87
N THR A 242 -5.15 5.83 0.15
CA THR A 242 -6.33 6.70 0.24
C THR A 242 -7.57 5.89 0.57
N LEU A 243 -8.26 6.27 1.63
CA LEU A 243 -9.59 5.80 1.98
C LEU A 243 -10.63 6.73 1.38
N HIS A 244 -11.67 6.17 0.79
CA HIS A 244 -12.84 6.89 0.31
C HIS A 244 -14.05 6.49 1.13
N ASP A 245 -14.73 7.45 1.70
CA ASP A 245 -15.90 7.23 2.55
C ASP A 245 -16.93 8.35 2.36
N GLN A 246 -18.08 8.20 2.98
CA GLN A 246 -19.12 9.23 2.99
C GLN A 246 -19.83 9.27 4.32
N VAL A 247 -20.43 10.41 4.62
CA VAL A 247 -21.18 10.61 5.87
C VAL A 247 -22.48 11.35 5.58
N GLU A 248 -23.56 10.87 6.18
CA GLU A 248 -24.85 11.57 6.15
C GLU A 248 -24.76 12.81 7.05
N VAL A 249 -25.05 13.99 6.50
CA VAL A 249 -24.86 15.30 7.14
C VAL A 249 -26.12 16.18 7.12
N SER A 250 -27.31 15.59 7.08
CA SER A 250 -28.55 16.38 7.10
C SER A 250 -28.69 17.16 8.38
N LYS A 251 -28.37 16.59 9.57
CA LYS A 251 -28.35 17.31 10.86
C LYS A 251 -27.37 18.49 10.84
N LEU A 252 -26.16 18.27 10.26
CA LEU A 252 -25.16 19.33 10.11
C LEU A 252 -25.63 20.44 9.17
N TRP A 253 -26.29 20.07 8.08
CA TRP A 253 -26.87 21.02 7.13
C TRP A 253 -27.87 21.92 7.80
N ASP A 254 -28.80 21.36 8.59
CA ASP A 254 -29.85 22.09 9.28
C ASP A 254 -29.28 22.92 10.44
N HIS A 255 -28.30 22.39 11.17
CA HIS A 255 -27.57 23.14 12.19
C HIS A 255 -26.87 24.36 11.60
N ARG A 256 -26.13 24.20 10.50
CA ARG A 256 -25.53 25.34 9.80
C ARG A 256 -26.58 26.34 9.32
N LYS A 257 -27.70 25.87 8.77
CA LYS A 257 -28.80 26.73 8.33
C LYS A 257 -29.37 27.56 9.49
N LYS A 258 -29.57 26.95 10.67
CA LYS A 258 -30.05 27.61 11.90
C LYS A 258 -29.09 28.72 12.36
N PHE A 259 -27.78 28.50 12.29
CA PHE A 259 -26.77 29.44 12.83
C PHE A 259 -26.19 30.40 11.79
N LYS A 260 -26.48 30.23 10.50
CA LYS A 260 -25.94 31.06 9.42
C LYS A 260 -26.26 32.54 9.61
N ASP A 261 -27.51 32.85 9.96
CA ASP A 261 -27.98 34.24 10.12
C ASP A 261 -27.45 34.86 11.43
N VAL A 262 -27.33 34.06 12.49
CA VAL A 262 -26.69 34.46 13.75
C VAL A 262 -25.21 34.80 13.53
N ALA A 263 -24.50 34.00 12.76
CA ALA A 263 -23.12 34.26 12.40
C ALA A 263 -22.99 35.52 11.53
N ALA A 264 -23.88 35.69 10.55
CA ALA A 264 -23.88 36.87 9.68
C ALA A 264 -24.14 38.16 10.45
N ALA A 265 -25.00 38.15 11.47
CA ALA A 265 -25.22 39.27 12.36
C ALA A 265 -23.97 39.69 13.16
N GLN A 266 -23.01 38.75 13.32
CA GLN A 266 -21.69 39.01 13.94
C GLN A 266 -20.59 39.28 12.91
N GLY A 267 -20.92 39.38 11.63
CA GLY A 267 -19.97 39.59 10.55
C GLY A 267 -19.24 38.30 10.05
N THR A 268 -19.60 37.12 10.58
CA THR A 268 -18.97 35.84 10.26
C THR A 268 -19.70 35.13 9.13
N LYS A 269 -18.98 34.68 8.09
CA LYS A 269 -19.52 33.84 7.03
C LYS A 269 -19.35 32.36 7.40
N LEU A 270 -20.40 31.75 7.97
CA LEU A 270 -20.38 30.34 8.38
C LEU A 270 -20.58 29.40 7.18
N THR A 271 -19.57 28.56 6.89
CA THR A 271 -19.59 27.50 5.89
C THR A 271 -19.59 26.12 6.56
N PHE A 272 -19.51 25.01 5.81
CA PHE A 272 -19.34 23.66 6.36
C PHE A 272 -17.91 23.39 6.82
N LEU A 273 -16.92 24.11 6.25
CA LEU A 273 -15.50 23.85 6.50
C LEU A 273 -15.09 24.01 7.98
N PRO A 274 -15.57 25.01 8.76
CA PRO A 274 -15.29 25.08 10.19
C PRO A 274 -15.70 23.83 10.99
N TYR A 275 -16.81 23.18 10.61
CA TYR A 275 -17.24 21.93 11.24
C TYR A 275 -16.26 20.79 10.93
N VAL A 276 -15.80 20.70 9.68
CA VAL A 276 -14.79 19.70 9.27
C VAL A 276 -13.47 19.95 10.02
N VAL A 277 -13.02 21.20 10.13
CA VAL A 277 -11.81 21.58 10.89
C VAL A 277 -11.91 21.14 12.34
N LYS A 278 -13.03 21.42 13.00
CA LYS A 278 -13.25 21.01 14.40
C LYS A 278 -13.31 19.50 14.56
N ALA A 279 -14.05 18.78 13.71
CA ALA A 279 -14.13 17.33 13.75
C ALA A 279 -12.77 16.69 13.51
N LEU A 280 -11.99 17.23 12.58
CA LEU A 280 -10.62 16.77 12.31
C LEU A 280 -9.69 17.01 13.50
N ALA A 281 -9.79 18.18 14.16
CA ALA A 281 -9.00 18.49 15.35
C ALA A 281 -9.29 17.50 16.51
N VAL A 282 -10.54 17.12 16.71
CA VAL A 282 -10.94 16.10 17.71
C VAL A 282 -10.38 14.72 17.31
N ALA A 283 -10.52 14.33 16.04
CA ALA A 283 -10.00 13.06 15.54
C ALA A 283 -8.47 12.99 15.71
N MET A 284 -7.73 14.06 15.46
CA MET A 284 -6.28 14.13 15.66
C MET A 284 -5.85 14.00 17.13
N LYS A 285 -6.63 14.55 18.08
CA LYS A 285 -6.38 14.33 19.51
C LYS A 285 -6.54 12.85 19.89
N LYS A 286 -7.52 12.17 19.33
CA LYS A 286 -7.81 10.76 19.59
C LYS A 286 -6.86 9.81 18.86
N TYR A 287 -6.37 10.23 17.69
CA TYR A 287 -5.44 9.49 16.84
C TYR A 287 -4.19 10.35 16.55
N PRO A 288 -3.26 10.50 17.53
CA PRO A 288 -2.12 11.41 17.41
C PRO A 288 -1.17 11.10 16.23
N VAL A 289 -1.19 9.87 15.73
CA VAL A 289 -0.41 9.45 14.56
C VAL A 289 -0.74 10.26 13.30
N LEU A 290 -1.97 10.80 13.18
CA LEU A 290 -2.35 11.71 12.09
C LEU A 290 -1.78 13.13 12.29
N ASN A 291 -1.30 13.45 13.51
CA ASN A 291 -0.70 14.74 13.88
C ASN A 291 0.81 14.61 14.05
N ALA A 292 1.45 13.90 13.17
CA ALA A 292 2.88 13.60 13.21
C ALA A 292 3.59 13.98 11.91
N SER A 293 4.88 13.80 11.88
CA SER A 293 5.71 13.79 10.67
C SER A 293 6.82 12.76 10.87
N ILE A 294 7.39 12.25 9.78
CA ILE A 294 8.58 11.43 9.84
C ILE A 294 9.81 12.30 9.59
N ASP A 295 10.85 12.11 10.37
CA ASP A 295 12.17 12.62 10.08
C ASP A 295 12.97 11.49 9.39
N ASP A 296 13.10 11.58 8.08
CA ASP A 296 13.79 10.55 7.29
C ASP A 296 15.31 10.50 7.57
N ALA A 297 15.88 11.55 8.16
CA ALA A 297 17.31 11.58 8.49
C ALA A 297 17.63 10.83 9.77
N THR A 298 16.74 10.93 10.78
CA THR A 298 16.89 10.25 12.11
C THR A 298 16.04 9.01 12.22
N GLN A 299 15.19 8.71 11.23
CA GLN A 299 14.20 7.63 11.25
C GLN A 299 13.27 7.70 12.46
N GLU A 300 12.85 8.91 12.83
CA GLU A 300 11.99 9.17 13.98
C GLU A 300 10.61 9.66 13.58
N ILE A 301 9.56 9.23 14.31
CA ILE A 301 8.23 9.82 14.21
C ILE A 301 8.13 10.99 15.17
N VAL A 302 7.88 12.19 14.64
CA VAL A 302 7.77 13.42 15.41
C VAL A 302 6.30 13.75 15.64
N TYR A 303 5.77 13.43 16.83
CA TYR A 303 4.42 13.80 17.23
C TYR A 303 4.33 15.29 17.56
N LYS A 304 3.31 15.97 17.02
CA LYS A 304 3.10 17.40 17.26
C LYS A 304 2.16 17.61 18.45
N ASN A 305 2.51 18.49 19.37
CA ASN A 305 1.66 18.85 20.52
C ASN A 305 0.75 20.07 20.22
N TYR A 306 0.70 20.51 18.98
CA TYR A 306 -0.16 21.57 18.46
C TYR A 306 -0.92 21.03 17.24
N ILE A 307 -2.08 21.61 16.93
CA ILE A 307 -2.93 21.19 15.82
C ILE A 307 -3.14 22.39 14.89
N ASN A 308 -2.37 22.42 13.80
CA ASN A 308 -2.45 23.46 12.79
C ASN A 308 -3.01 22.86 11.50
N ILE A 309 -4.20 23.28 11.10
CA ILE A 309 -4.89 22.69 9.96
C ILE A 309 -4.74 23.58 8.74
N GLY A 310 -4.06 23.07 7.72
CA GLY A 310 -3.92 23.73 6.43
C GLY A 310 -5.22 23.68 5.62
N ILE A 311 -5.56 24.77 4.96
CA ILE A 311 -6.72 24.84 4.05
C ILE A 311 -6.21 25.11 2.64
N ALA A 312 -6.27 24.12 1.77
CA ALA A 312 -5.89 24.30 0.36
C ALA A 312 -6.83 25.32 -0.30
N THR A 313 -6.26 26.41 -0.75
CA THR A 313 -6.96 27.54 -1.36
C THR A 313 -6.41 27.76 -2.78
N ASP A 314 -7.29 27.62 -3.78
CA ASP A 314 -6.98 27.85 -5.18
C ASP A 314 -7.03 29.34 -5.49
N THR A 315 -6.02 29.85 -6.24
CA THR A 315 -5.92 31.23 -6.68
C THR A 315 -5.35 31.31 -8.08
N ASP A 316 -5.47 32.44 -8.75
CA ASP A 316 -4.91 32.68 -10.08
C ASP A 316 -3.38 32.50 -10.13
N LEU A 317 -2.70 32.65 -8.99
CA LEU A 317 -1.25 32.48 -8.85
C LEU A 317 -0.86 31.02 -8.61
N GLY A 318 -1.82 30.15 -8.24
CA GLY A 318 -1.63 28.74 -7.90
C GLY A 318 -2.29 28.35 -6.60
N LEU A 319 -2.04 27.12 -6.15
CA LEU A 319 -2.60 26.56 -4.92
C LEU A 319 -1.72 26.93 -3.72
N PHE A 320 -2.30 27.57 -2.72
CA PHE A 320 -1.67 27.87 -1.44
C PHE A 320 -2.34 27.08 -0.30
N VAL A 321 -1.57 26.85 0.77
CA VAL A 321 -2.07 26.11 1.94
C VAL A 321 -1.80 26.96 3.21
N PRO A 322 -2.59 28.02 3.47
CA PRO A 322 -2.53 28.73 4.74
C PRO A 322 -3.04 27.84 5.88
N ASN A 323 -2.49 28.03 7.09
CA ASN A 323 -2.73 27.19 8.25
C ASN A 323 -3.51 27.94 9.35
N ILE A 324 -4.60 27.33 9.81
CA ILE A 324 -5.31 27.71 11.02
C ILE A 324 -4.50 27.16 12.19
N LYS A 325 -3.89 28.06 12.97
CA LYS A 325 -3.04 27.69 14.11
C LYS A 325 -3.91 27.29 15.30
N ASP A 326 -3.47 26.26 16.05
CA ASP A 326 -4.14 25.79 17.27
C ASP A 326 -5.66 25.64 17.10
N ALA A 327 -6.08 24.99 16.01
CA ALA A 327 -7.49 24.86 15.60
C ALA A 327 -8.37 24.22 16.70
N ASN A 328 -7.77 23.39 17.57
CA ASN A 328 -8.42 22.74 18.68
C ASN A 328 -8.88 23.73 19.79
N THR A 329 -8.25 24.89 19.92
CA THR A 329 -8.54 25.87 20.98
C THR A 329 -9.55 26.94 20.55
N LYS A 330 -9.81 27.07 19.24
CA LYS A 330 -10.61 28.13 18.66
C LYS A 330 -12.11 27.77 18.63
N SER A 331 -12.98 28.76 18.76
CA SER A 331 -14.41 28.59 18.56
C SER A 331 -14.77 28.36 17.10
N MET A 332 -15.94 27.82 16.81
CA MET A 332 -16.47 27.61 15.47
C MET A 332 -16.47 28.88 14.62
N PHE A 333 -16.90 30.00 15.20
CA PHE A 333 -16.92 31.29 14.50
C PHE A 333 -15.49 31.83 14.29
N GLY A 334 -14.60 31.71 15.30
CA GLY A 334 -13.22 32.10 15.16
C GLY A 334 -12.50 31.36 14.02
N ILE A 335 -12.74 30.05 13.86
CA ILE A 335 -12.25 29.26 12.74
C ILE A 335 -12.84 29.77 11.42
N ALA A 336 -14.14 30.07 11.37
CA ALA A 336 -14.81 30.59 10.18
C ALA A 336 -14.20 31.92 9.71
N ASP A 337 -13.97 32.84 10.65
CA ASP A 337 -13.38 34.15 10.38
C ASP A 337 -11.94 34.04 9.90
N GLU A 338 -11.14 33.16 10.52
CA GLU A 338 -9.76 32.93 10.11
C GLU A 338 -9.66 32.29 8.72
N ILE A 339 -10.53 31.30 8.40
CA ILE A 339 -10.63 30.75 7.05
C ILE A 339 -10.91 31.85 6.02
N ASN A 340 -11.89 32.72 6.28
CA ASN A 340 -12.24 33.79 5.36
C ASN A 340 -11.11 34.82 5.21
N ALA A 341 -10.44 35.18 6.30
CA ALA A 341 -9.32 36.12 6.28
C ALA A 341 -8.11 35.56 5.54
N LEU A 342 -7.77 34.28 5.78
CA LEU A 342 -6.65 33.62 5.10
C LEU A 342 -6.94 33.43 3.60
N ALA A 343 -8.18 33.07 3.24
CA ALA A 343 -8.60 32.98 1.85
C ALA A 343 -8.50 34.34 1.12
N ALA A 344 -8.94 35.42 1.75
CA ALA A 344 -8.79 36.79 1.19
C ALA A 344 -7.33 37.13 0.96
N LYS A 345 -6.45 36.92 1.97
CA LYS A 345 -5.00 37.11 1.83
C LYS A 345 -4.39 36.28 0.71
N ALA A 346 -4.88 35.04 0.52
CA ALA A 346 -4.42 34.15 -0.55
C ALA A 346 -4.73 34.73 -1.93
N HIS A 347 -5.98 35.15 -2.16
CA HIS A 347 -6.39 35.76 -3.43
C HIS A 347 -5.70 37.10 -3.70
N GLU A 348 -5.38 37.87 -2.65
CA GLU A 348 -4.63 39.12 -2.77
C GLU A 348 -3.11 38.92 -2.92
N GLY A 349 -2.60 37.67 -2.82
CA GLY A 349 -1.17 37.38 -2.85
C GLY A 349 -0.40 37.90 -1.62
N LYS A 350 -1.08 38.10 -0.49
CA LYS A 350 -0.53 38.69 0.75
C LYS A 350 -0.24 37.65 1.84
N LEU A 351 -0.25 36.37 1.53
CA LEU A 351 0.13 35.33 2.48
C LEU A 351 1.60 35.45 2.87
N THR A 352 1.88 35.33 4.16
CA THR A 352 3.24 35.32 4.70
C THR A 352 3.76 33.91 4.92
N ALA A 353 5.05 33.73 5.10
CA ALA A 353 5.64 32.44 5.47
C ALA A 353 5.07 31.92 6.80
N THR A 354 4.71 32.81 7.72
CA THR A 354 4.08 32.43 9.00
C THR A 354 2.67 31.90 8.79
N ASP A 355 1.88 32.44 7.85
CA ASP A 355 0.54 31.96 7.53
C ASP A 355 0.58 30.53 6.94
N MET A 356 1.64 30.17 6.20
CA MET A 356 1.79 28.90 5.51
C MET A 356 2.63 27.85 6.26
N GLY A 357 3.45 28.27 7.24
CA GLY A 357 4.35 27.38 7.97
C GLY A 357 3.68 26.56 9.08
N GLN A 358 4.34 25.49 9.54
CA GLN A 358 3.96 24.69 10.70
C GLN A 358 2.58 23.99 10.57
N GLY A 359 2.12 23.65 9.37
CA GLY A 359 0.96 22.79 9.16
C GLY A 359 1.20 21.40 9.72
N THR A 360 0.13 20.74 10.21
CA THR A 360 0.21 19.38 10.74
C THR A 360 -0.65 18.40 9.95
N ILE A 361 -1.73 18.89 9.36
CA ILE A 361 -2.60 18.18 8.41
C ILE A 361 -3.26 19.20 7.48
N THR A 362 -3.51 18.84 6.25
CA THR A 362 -4.16 19.71 5.26
C THR A 362 -5.56 19.21 4.93
N ILE A 363 -6.48 20.15 4.72
CA ILE A 363 -7.81 19.91 4.12
C ILE A 363 -7.80 20.45 2.68
N SER A 364 -8.11 19.57 1.72
CA SER A 364 -8.34 19.96 0.32
C SER A 364 -9.84 19.84 0.01
N ASN A 365 -10.47 20.93 -0.40
CA ASN A 365 -11.92 20.98 -0.65
C ASN A 365 -12.23 21.25 -2.11
N ILE A 366 -12.71 20.23 -2.82
CA ILE A 366 -13.20 20.33 -4.20
C ILE A 366 -14.74 20.26 -4.28
N GLY A 367 -15.43 20.11 -3.15
CA GLY A 367 -16.88 20.05 -3.10
C GLY A 367 -17.54 21.34 -3.55
N SER A 368 -16.88 22.50 -3.39
CA SER A 368 -17.33 23.80 -3.86
C SER A 368 -17.45 23.90 -5.39
N VAL A 369 -16.66 23.11 -6.12
CA VAL A 369 -16.67 23.02 -7.58
C VAL A 369 -17.36 21.73 -8.10
N GLY A 370 -18.06 21.01 -7.19
CA GLY A 370 -18.86 19.83 -7.54
C GLY A 370 -18.08 18.52 -7.58
N GLY A 371 -16.82 18.50 -7.15
CA GLY A 371 -16.01 17.28 -7.12
C GLY A 371 -16.50 16.31 -6.04
N GLY A 372 -16.49 15.00 -6.35
CA GLY A 372 -16.82 13.92 -5.42
C GLY A 372 -15.60 13.41 -4.65
N TRP A 373 -15.32 12.11 -4.74
CA TRP A 373 -14.10 11.51 -4.19
C TRP A 373 -12.89 11.78 -5.10
N PHE A 374 -11.75 11.92 -4.50
CA PHE A 374 -10.47 12.08 -5.20
C PHE A 374 -9.32 11.63 -4.31
N THR A 375 -8.13 11.48 -4.88
CA THR A 375 -6.92 11.10 -4.18
C THR A 375 -6.02 12.32 -4.01
N PRO A 376 -6.12 13.08 -2.89
CA PRO A 376 -5.25 14.22 -2.66
C PRO A 376 -3.80 13.78 -2.43
N VAL A 377 -2.85 14.63 -2.85
CA VAL A 377 -1.43 14.41 -2.58
C VAL A 377 -1.09 15.06 -1.24
N ILE A 378 -0.41 14.31 -0.37
CA ILE A 378 0.00 14.79 0.95
C ILE A 378 0.91 16.00 0.83
N ASN A 379 0.68 17.02 1.65
CA ASN A 379 1.55 18.19 1.75
C ASN A 379 2.75 17.87 2.65
N TYR A 380 3.73 17.13 2.09
CA TYR A 380 4.90 16.68 2.82
C TYR A 380 5.62 17.84 3.53
N PRO A 381 6.05 17.75 4.83
CA PRO A 381 6.21 16.53 5.63
C PRO A 381 5.00 16.16 6.52
N GLU A 382 3.79 16.64 6.22
CA GLU A 382 2.58 16.17 6.89
C GLU A 382 2.36 14.68 6.60
N VAL A 383 1.69 13.98 7.52
CA VAL A 383 1.41 12.52 7.40
C VAL A 383 0.12 12.24 6.64
N ALA A 384 -0.81 13.18 6.63
CA ALA A 384 -2.12 12.96 6.04
C ALA A 384 -2.72 14.24 5.43
N ILE A 385 -3.68 14.03 4.52
CA ILE A 385 -4.49 15.09 3.92
C ILE A 385 -5.93 14.62 3.80
N LEU A 386 -6.88 15.44 4.26
CA LEU A 386 -8.30 15.16 4.15
C LEU A 386 -8.90 15.86 2.93
N GLY A 387 -9.41 15.07 1.99
CA GLY A 387 -10.20 15.54 0.86
C GLY A 387 -11.67 15.68 1.25
N VAL A 388 -12.25 16.85 1.01
CA VAL A 388 -13.68 17.12 1.20
C VAL A 388 -14.32 17.31 -0.18
N GLY A 389 -15.24 16.42 -0.49
CA GLY A 389 -16.03 16.47 -1.71
C GLY A 389 -17.38 17.15 -1.52
N THR A 390 -18.19 17.08 -2.55
CA THR A 390 -19.52 17.67 -2.59
C THR A 390 -20.49 16.98 -1.61
N ILE A 391 -21.51 17.72 -1.19
CA ILE A 391 -22.66 17.17 -0.44
C ILE A 391 -23.76 16.87 -1.46
N VAL A 392 -24.02 15.59 -1.66
CA VAL A 392 -25.00 15.11 -2.65
C VAL A 392 -26.29 14.71 -1.96
N ARG A 393 -27.45 15.03 -2.59
CA ARG A 393 -28.74 14.49 -2.17
C ARG A 393 -28.94 13.13 -2.83
N GLU A 394 -29.05 12.09 -2.01
CA GLU A 394 -29.23 10.73 -2.47
C GLU A 394 -30.13 9.93 -1.51
N PRO A 395 -30.74 8.81 -1.95
CA PRO A 395 -31.51 7.96 -1.07
C PRO A 395 -30.59 7.36 0.00
N VAL A 396 -31.00 7.46 1.25
CA VAL A 396 -30.32 6.84 2.39
C VAL A 396 -31.33 6.05 3.21
N ILE A 397 -30.86 5.04 3.92
CA ILE A 397 -31.67 4.28 4.88
C ILE A 397 -31.52 4.97 6.24
N ASN A 398 -32.63 5.35 6.84
CA ASN A 398 -32.66 5.96 8.17
C ASN A 398 -32.66 4.88 9.29
N GLU A 399 -32.67 5.34 10.55
CA GLU A 399 -32.67 4.47 11.74
C GLU A 399 -33.93 3.56 11.85
N ASN A 400 -34.98 3.84 11.09
CA ASN A 400 -36.23 3.07 11.05
C ASN A 400 -36.30 2.13 9.83
N ASP A 401 -35.19 1.88 9.14
CA ASP A 401 -35.09 1.10 7.89
C ASP A 401 -35.93 1.67 6.72
N GLU A 402 -36.20 2.99 6.72
CA GLU A 402 -36.94 3.65 5.66
C GLU A 402 -35.99 4.34 4.69
N ILE A 403 -36.34 4.32 3.39
CA ILE A 403 -35.58 5.07 2.36
C ILE A 403 -36.02 6.53 2.41
N VAL A 404 -35.09 7.39 2.78
CA VAL A 404 -35.31 8.84 2.84
C VAL A 404 -34.30 9.60 1.98
N ILE A 405 -34.56 10.87 1.69
CA ILE A 405 -33.60 11.73 1.01
C ILE A 405 -32.62 12.27 2.05
N GLY A 406 -31.39 11.77 2.02
CA GLY A 406 -30.30 12.27 2.85
C GLY A 406 -29.35 13.20 2.10
N ARG A 407 -28.35 13.72 2.80
CA ARG A 407 -27.25 14.56 2.28
C ARG A 407 -25.94 13.93 2.65
N ASN A 408 -25.29 13.28 1.67
CA ASN A 408 -24.01 12.61 1.89
C ASN A 408 -22.85 13.51 1.47
N MET A 409 -21.98 13.83 2.42
CA MET A 409 -20.69 14.47 2.19
C MET A 409 -19.68 13.40 1.82
N LYS A 410 -18.98 13.58 0.70
CA LYS A 410 -17.93 12.67 0.25
C LYS A 410 -16.61 13.07 0.91
N LEU A 411 -15.89 12.07 1.43
CA LEU A 411 -14.62 12.26 2.15
C LEU A 411 -13.56 11.35 1.56
N SER A 412 -12.32 11.83 1.52
CA SER A 412 -11.15 11.07 1.09
C SER A 412 -10.00 11.37 2.04
N LEU A 413 -9.39 10.36 2.63
CA LEU A 413 -8.24 10.52 3.52
C LEU A 413 -7.04 9.84 2.91
N SER A 414 -6.07 10.62 2.42
CA SER A 414 -4.77 10.09 2.01
C SER A 414 -3.79 10.21 3.17
N PHE A 415 -2.99 9.16 3.38
CA PHE A 415 -2.01 9.11 4.46
C PHE A 415 -0.74 8.39 4.05
N ASP A 416 0.35 8.68 4.75
CA ASP A 416 1.65 8.02 4.59
C ASP A 416 1.60 6.66 5.30
N HIS A 417 1.68 5.58 4.51
CA HIS A 417 1.54 4.21 5.03
C HIS A 417 2.78 3.71 5.79
N ARG A 418 3.86 4.49 5.82
CA ARG A 418 5.01 4.19 6.68
C ARG A 418 4.71 4.42 8.17
N ILE A 419 3.72 5.28 8.47
CA ILE A 419 3.39 5.71 9.84
C ILE A 419 1.96 5.34 10.21
N VAL A 420 1.02 5.39 9.27
CA VAL A 420 -0.42 5.19 9.52
C VAL A 420 -0.90 3.95 8.81
N ASP A 421 -1.39 2.98 9.60
CA ASP A 421 -2.01 1.77 9.06
C ASP A 421 -3.45 2.01 8.63
N GLY A 422 -3.92 1.22 7.66
CA GLY A 422 -5.27 1.32 7.12
C GLY A 422 -6.37 1.20 8.19
N ALA A 423 -6.21 0.31 9.16
CA ALA A 423 -7.17 0.15 10.25
C ALA A 423 -7.23 1.39 11.17
N THR A 424 -6.10 2.02 11.46
CA THR A 424 -6.01 3.25 12.26
C THR A 424 -6.60 4.43 11.50
N ALA A 425 -6.29 4.57 10.20
CA ALA A 425 -6.87 5.60 9.34
C ALA A 425 -8.40 5.45 9.22
N GLN A 426 -8.92 4.21 9.08
CA GLN A 426 -10.36 3.98 9.02
C GLN A 426 -11.05 4.28 10.36
N LYS A 427 -10.44 3.93 11.49
CA LYS A 427 -10.98 4.31 12.81
C LYS A 427 -11.05 5.82 12.98
N ALA A 428 -10.03 6.56 12.53
CA ALA A 428 -10.03 8.02 12.55
C ALA A 428 -11.09 8.61 11.60
N MET A 429 -11.27 8.02 10.41
CA MET A 429 -12.34 8.39 9.48
C MET A 429 -13.72 8.12 10.08
N ASN A 430 -13.92 7.00 10.75
CA ASN A 430 -15.19 6.69 11.44
C ASN A 430 -15.48 7.71 12.56
N GLU A 431 -14.46 8.14 13.29
CA GLU A 431 -14.60 9.20 14.30
C GLU A 431 -15.00 10.53 13.66
N LEU A 432 -14.36 10.92 12.57
CA LEU A 432 -14.70 12.10 11.80
C LEU A 432 -16.16 12.04 11.32
N LYS A 433 -16.58 10.89 10.78
CA LYS A 433 -17.97 10.66 10.34
C LYS A 433 -18.96 10.80 11.49
N ARG A 434 -18.67 10.20 12.64
CA ARG A 434 -19.51 10.27 13.84
C ARG A 434 -19.76 11.71 14.28
N LEU A 435 -18.71 12.53 14.28
CA LEU A 435 -18.77 13.93 14.67
C LEU A 435 -19.47 14.82 13.62
N LEU A 436 -19.29 14.53 12.33
CA LEU A 436 -19.95 15.28 11.26
C LEU A 436 -21.43 14.91 11.10
N ALA A 437 -21.81 13.68 11.44
CA ALA A 437 -23.22 13.27 11.43
C ALA A 437 -24.03 13.93 12.54
N ASP A 438 -23.39 14.31 13.66
CA ASP A 438 -24.04 14.96 14.79
C ASP A 438 -23.28 16.22 15.26
N PRO A 439 -23.70 17.41 14.80
CA PRO A 439 -23.02 18.66 15.14
C PRO A 439 -23.14 19.06 16.62
N GLU A 440 -24.17 18.59 17.34
CA GLU A 440 -24.31 18.86 18.77
C GLU A 440 -23.28 18.07 19.56
N LEU A 441 -23.08 16.79 19.19
CA LEU A 441 -22.03 15.96 19.74
C LEU A 441 -20.62 16.53 19.42
N LEU A 442 -20.41 17.01 18.20
CA LEU A 442 -19.17 17.67 17.83
C LEU A 442 -18.86 18.86 18.74
N LEU A 443 -19.85 19.69 19.06
CA LEU A 443 -19.66 20.85 19.93
C LEU A 443 -19.39 20.47 21.39
N MET A 444 -19.84 19.29 21.83
CA MET A 444 -19.57 18.78 23.18
C MET A 444 -18.17 18.23 23.35
N GLU A 445 -17.58 17.71 22.28
CA GLU A 445 -16.25 17.05 22.29
C GLU A 445 -15.11 17.95 21.76
N ALA A 446 -15.41 19.12 21.18
CA ALA A 446 -14.46 19.97 20.45
C ALA A 446 -13.73 21.00 21.33
#